data_cea31045c37548de9c2c81c7b1733aa4
#
_entry.id   cea31045c37548de9c2c81c7b1733aa4
#
_cell.length_a   1.000
_cell.length_b   1.000
_cell.length_c   1.000
_cell.angle_alpha   90.00
_cell.angle_beta   90.00
_cell.angle_gamma   90.00
#
_symmetry.space_group_name_H-M   'P 1'
#
loop_
_entity.id
_entity.type
_entity.pdbx_description
1 polymer ?
#
loop_
_entity_poly.entity_id
_entity_poly.type
_entity_poly.pdbx_seq_one_letter_code
_entity_poly.pdbx_strand_id
1 'polypeptide(L)'
;MAFESLSDRLSKAIRNISGQGKLTEKNMNDMLKEVRMSLLEADVNYDVVKKFVADVKEKALGQEVMESLNPSQMVVKIVHDEIQTLLGEEDAQIHFKKQGMTTIMMVGLQGTGKTTASAKIAKYCNEKLKKRVLLVACDVVRPAAIEQLQTLGKEINVEVFSLGPEVNAVETARKALDYAKDRQKDLVIFDTAGRLHIDEALMQELSDMKSFVQPDEILLTVDAMTGQDIVTVAKDFNEQLAITGLVVTKLDGDARGGGLLSVRSITQVPVLFVSNGEKVDDLEAFHPDRMADRILGCLLYTSPSPRDYAASR
;
A
#
# COMPACT_ATOMS: atom_id res chain seq x y z
N MET A 1 12.16 11.29 -5.67
CA MET A 1 10.99 11.17 -4.73
C MET A 1 9.97 10.23 -5.35
N ALA A 2 9.14 9.58 -4.52
CA ALA A 2 8.08 8.70 -5.03
C ALA A 2 7.18 9.44 -6.02
N PHE A 3 6.82 8.77 -7.12
CA PHE A 3 5.94 9.28 -8.18
C PHE A 3 6.43 10.51 -8.96
N GLU A 4 7.65 11.00 -8.77
CA GLU A 4 8.12 12.25 -9.38
C GLU A 4 7.92 12.28 -10.90
N SER A 5 8.31 11.22 -11.60
CA SER A 5 8.15 11.09 -13.05
C SER A 5 6.68 11.10 -13.49
N LEU A 6 5.81 10.37 -12.78
CA LEU A 6 4.38 10.31 -13.09
C LEU A 6 3.69 11.65 -12.78
N SER A 7 4.01 12.24 -11.62
CA SER A 7 3.47 13.52 -11.18
C SER A 7 3.75 14.65 -12.17
N ASP A 8 5.00 14.78 -12.63
CA ASP A 8 5.40 15.79 -13.61
C ASP A 8 4.65 15.67 -14.93
N ARG A 9 4.48 14.45 -15.42
CA ARG A 9 3.78 14.17 -16.69
C ARG A 9 2.28 14.41 -16.58
N LEU A 10 1.63 13.93 -15.53
CA LEU A 10 0.20 14.17 -15.31
C LEU A 10 -0.07 15.65 -15.10
N SER A 11 0.77 16.34 -14.32
CA SER A 11 0.67 17.79 -14.10
C SER A 11 0.77 18.55 -15.41
N LYS A 12 1.69 18.17 -16.30
CA LYS A 12 1.84 18.79 -17.62
C LYS A 12 0.61 18.55 -18.50
N ALA A 13 0.11 17.33 -18.57
CA ALA A 13 -1.08 16.98 -19.36
C ALA A 13 -2.31 17.80 -18.92
N ILE A 14 -2.50 17.96 -17.61
CA ILE A 14 -3.64 18.67 -17.04
C ILE A 14 -3.48 20.19 -17.16
N ARG A 15 -2.27 20.75 -17.00
CA ARG A 15 -2.01 22.20 -17.21
C ARG A 15 -2.30 22.66 -18.63
N ASN A 16 -2.08 21.81 -19.60
CA ASN A 16 -2.37 22.11 -21.02
C ASN A 16 -3.86 22.42 -21.26
N ILE A 17 -4.76 21.88 -20.44
CA ILE A 17 -6.19 22.21 -20.47
C ILE A 17 -6.50 23.47 -19.65
N SER A 18 -5.86 23.63 -18.49
CA SER A 18 -6.14 24.74 -17.58
C SER A 18 -5.82 26.13 -18.20
N GLY A 19 -4.93 26.18 -19.20
CA GLY A 19 -4.59 27.38 -19.94
C GLY A 19 -5.54 27.74 -21.09
N GLN A 20 -6.53 26.91 -21.40
CA GLN A 20 -7.45 27.12 -22.53
C GLN A 20 -8.80 27.64 -22.00
N GLY A 21 -9.24 28.80 -22.48
CA GLY A 21 -10.43 29.49 -22.01
C GLY A 21 -11.77 28.79 -22.24
N LYS A 22 -11.82 27.74 -23.08
CA LYS A 22 -12.99 26.87 -23.28
C LYS A 22 -12.55 25.40 -23.38
N LEU A 23 -13.22 24.56 -22.62
CA LEU A 23 -13.10 23.12 -22.74
C LEU A 23 -13.87 22.65 -23.98
N THR A 24 -13.19 21.94 -24.87
CA THR A 24 -13.79 21.31 -26.05
C THR A 24 -13.54 19.81 -25.98
N GLU A 25 -14.38 19.03 -26.65
CA GLU A 25 -14.19 17.58 -26.76
C GLU A 25 -12.82 17.21 -27.33
N LYS A 26 -12.31 18.01 -28.26
CA LYS A 26 -10.97 17.83 -28.84
C LYS A 26 -9.88 17.98 -27.79
N ASN A 27 -9.90 19.08 -27.03
CA ASN A 27 -8.90 19.35 -25.99
C ASN A 27 -8.92 18.27 -24.90
N MET A 28 -10.12 17.78 -24.57
CA MET A 28 -10.31 16.69 -23.63
C MET A 28 -9.68 15.39 -24.15
N ASN A 29 -9.94 15.02 -25.39
CA ASN A 29 -9.37 13.81 -26.00
C ASN A 29 -7.83 13.91 -26.09
N ASP A 30 -7.28 15.08 -26.38
CA ASP A 30 -5.83 15.31 -26.43
C ASP A 30 -5.21 15.13 -25.03
N MET A 31 -5.80 15.70 -23.96
CA MET A 31 -5.37 15.48 -22.57
C MET A 31 -5.46 14.01 -22.17
N LEU A 32 -6.59 13.37 -22.42
CA LEU A 32 -6.78 11.95 -22.07
C LEU A 32 -5.75 11.05 -22.77
N LYS A 33 -5.32 11.40 -23.97
CA LYS A 33 -4.23 10.70 -24.67
C LYS A 33 -2.90 10.88 -23.93
N GLU A 34 -2.58 12.09 -23.49
CA GLU A 34 -1.36 12.37 -22.70
C GLU A 34 -1.40 11.67 -21.34
N VAL A 35 -2.54 11.71 -20.63
CA VAL A 35 -2.75 11.01 -19.36
C VAL A 35 -2.58 9.49 -19.55
N ARG A 36 -3.19 8.91 -20.59
CA ARG A 36 -3.04 7.50 -20.92
C ARG A 36 -1.56 7.12 -21.13
N MET A 37 -0.84 7.92 -21.92
CA MET A 37 0.59 7.66 -22.17
C MET A 37 1.41 7.77 -20.88
N SER A 38 1.13 8.78 -20.04
CA SER A 38 1.83 8.97 -18.77
C SER A 38 1.65 7.79 -17.83
N LEU A 39 0.44 7.25 -17.73
CA LEU A 39 0.15 6.07 -16.89
C LEU A 39 0.82 4.80 -17.45
N LEU A 40 0.80 4.58 -18.76
CA LEU A 40 1.47 3.44 -19.40
C LEU A 40 3.00 3.50 -19.23
N GLU A 41 3.59 4.68 -19.39
CA GLU A 41 5.04 4.88 -19.18
C GLU A 41 5.43 4.77 -17.70
N ALA A 42 4.50 5.03 -16.78
CA ALA A 42 4.66 4.76 -15.36
C ALA A 42 4.48 3.27 -15.01
N ASP A 43 4.28 2.42 -16.00
CA ASP A 43 4.09 0.97 -15.83
C ASP A 43 2.78 0.61 -15.11
N VAL A 44 1.71 1.38 -15.33
CA VAL A 44 0.35 1.02 -14.88
C VAL A 44 -0.22 -0.04 -15.82
N ASN A 45 -0.92 -1.02 -15.27
CA ASN A 45 -1.55 -2.10 -16.03
C ASN A 45 -2.48 -1.55 -17.12
N TYR A 46 -2.40 -2.13 -18.32
CA TYR A 46 -3.13 -1.65 -19.50
C TYR A 46 -4.65 -1.60 -19.30
N ASP A 47 -5.25 -2.64 -18.70
CA ASP A 47 -6.70 -2.68 -18.49
C ASP A 47 -7.15 -1.66 -17.44
N VAL A 48 -6.32 -1.42 -16.43
CA VAL A 48 -6.54 -0.37 -15.43
C VAL A 48 -6.51 1.00 -16.10
N VAL A 49 -5.52 1.27 -16.96
CA VAL A 49 -5.40 2.53 -17.71
C VAL A 49 -6.59 2.72 -18.65
N LYS A 50 -6.99 1.67 -19.36
CA LYS A 50 -8.12 1.72 -20.29
C LYS A 50 -9.43 2.09 -19.59
N LYS A 51 -9.69 1.45 -18.45
CA LYS A 51 -10.86 1.75 -17.62
C LYS A 51 -10.81 3.17 -17.09
N PHE A 52 -9.70 3.56 -16.45
CA PHE A 52 -9.47 4.90 -15.92
C PHE A 52 -9.76 6.00 -16.94
N VAL A 53 -9.18 5.89 -18.13
CA VAL A 53 -9.39 6.88 -19.22
C VAL A 53 -10.85 6.92 -19.65
N ALA A 54 -11.54 5.79 -19.71
CA ALA A 54 -12.95 5.73 -20.05
C ALA A 54 -13.82 6.43 -18.98
N ASP A 55 -13.57 6.14 -17.70
CA ASP A 55 -14.33 6.69 -16.57
C ASP A 55 -14.11 8.21 -16.48
N VAL A 56 -12.86 8.68 -16.60
CA VAL A 56 -12.55 10.13 -16.64
C VAL A 56 -13.25 10.80 -17.83
N LYS A 57 -13.22 10.18 -19.02
CA LYS A 57 -13.85 10.72 -20.23
C LYS A 57 -15.35 10.87 -20.03
N GLU A 58 -16.03 9.85 -19.56
CA GLU A 58 -17.47 9.87 -19.31
C GLU A 58 -17.87 10.98 -18.37
N LYS A 59 -17.17 11.09 -17.22
CA LYS A 59 -17.45 12.14 -16.21
C LYS A 59 -17.11 13.54 -16.71
N ALA A 60 -16.00 13.69 -17.44
CA ALA A 60 -15.52 14.98 -17.90
C ALA A 60 -16.32 15.56 -19.10
N LEU A 61 -16.95 14.71 -19.90
CA LEU A 61 -17.86 15.13 -20.97
C LEU A 61 -19.31 15.29 -20.50
N GLY A 62 -19.59 15.06 -19.24
CA GLY A 62 -20.92 15.32 -18.63
C GLY A 62 -21.34 16.79 -18.79
N GLN A 63 -22.66 17.01 -18.92
CA GLN A 63 -23.23 18.35 -19.15
C GLN A 63 -22.83 19.36 -18.06
N GLU A 64 -22.81 18.93 -16.79
CA GLU A 64 -22.42 19.76 -15.65
C GLU A 64 -21.00 20.33 -15.77
N VAL A 65 -20.08 19.55 -16.31
CA VAL A 65 -18.69 19.98 -16.52
C VAL A 65 -18.57 20.93 -17.68
N MET A 66 -19.23 20.62 -18.80
CA MET A 66 -19.16 21.42 -20.03
C MET A 66 -19.83 22.80 -19.86
N GLU A 67 -20.86 22.91 -19.02
CA GLU A 67 -21.59 24.14 -18.73
C GLU A 67 -21.05 24.90 -17.51
N SER A 68 -20.03 24.35 -16.81
CA SER A 68 -19.44 24.97 -15.63
C SER A 68 -18.70 26.25 -15.95
N LEU A 69 -18.66 27.17 -14.97
CA LEU A 69 -17.82 28.39 -15.03
C LEU A 69 -16.33 28.08 -15.02
N ASN A 70 -15.92 26.91 -14.45
CA ASN A 70 -14.54 26.47 -14.35
C ASN A 70 -14.37 25.00 -14.79
N PRO A 71 -14.59 24.68 -16.08
CA PRO A 71 -14.54 23.29 -16.56
C PRO A 71 -13.20 22.60 -16.31
N SER A 72 -12.10 23.34 -16.47
CA SER A 72 -10.74 22.80 -16.25
C SER A 72 -10.50 22.35 -14.81
N GLN A 73 -11.00 23.09 -13.82
CA GLN A 73 -10.88 22.70 -12.41
C GLN A 73 -11.72 21.46 -12.09
N MET A 74 -12.90 21.33 -12.70
CA MET A 74 -13.73 20.15 -12.55
C MET A 74 -13.04 18.90 -13.14
N VAL A 75 -12.36 19.04 -14.27
CA VAL A 75 -11.58 17.94 -14.87
C VAL A 75 -10.43 17.51 -13.96
N VAL A 76 -9.68 18.46 -13.38
CA VAL A 76 -8.63 18.17 -12.40
C VAL A 76 -9.18 17.36 -11.23
N LYS A 77 -10.32 17.80 -10.70
CA LYS A 77 -11.00 17.08 -9.62
C LYS A 77 -11.44 15.67 -10.03
N ILE A 78 -12.02 15.51 -11.22
CA ILE A 78 -12.42 14.18 -11.73
C ILE A 78 -11.21 13.25 -11.83
N VAL A 79 -10.08 13.72 -12.37
CA VAL A 79 -8.86 12.93 -12.46
C VAL A 79 -8.34 12.56 -11.06
N HIS A 80 -8.38 13.49 -10.11
CA HIS A 80 -8.01 13.22 -8.73
C HIS A 80 -8.89 12.13 -8.10
N ASP A 81 -10.21 12.30 -8.20
CA ASP A 81 -11.18 11.37 -7.62
C ASP A 81 -11.05 9.96 -8.24
N GLU A 82 -10.76 9.88 -9.56
CA GLU A 82 -10.50 8.59 -10.22
C GLU A 82 -9.18 7.95 -9.78
N ILE A 83 -8.11 8.72 -9.57
CA ILE A 83 -6.86 8.21 -8.99
C ILE A 83 -7.10 7.71 -7.56
N GLN A 84 -7.85 8.46 -6.76
CA GLN A 84 -8.22 8.05 -5.42
C GLN A 84 -9.01 6.73 -5.44
N THR A 85 -9.96 6.58 -6.36
CA THR A 85 -10.74 5.34 -6.55
C THR A 85 -9.85 4.15 -6.91
N LEU A 86 -8.84 4.34 -7.77
CA LEU A 86 -7.86 3.29 -8.07
C LEU A 86 -7.06 2.84 -6.84
N LEU A 87 -6.73 3.78 -5.95
CA LEU A 87 -5.95 3.54 -4.74
C LEU A 87 -6.80 2.96 -3.60
N GLY A 88 -8.12 3.17 -3.63
CA GLY A 88 -9.08 2.80 -2.61
C GLY A 88 -9.87 4.02 -2.14
N GLU A 89 -11.17 3.89 -1.95
CA GLU A 89 -12.05 5.02 -1.60
C GLU A 89 -11.90 5.45 -0.15
N GLU A 90 -11.57 4.50 0.74
CA GLU A 90 -11.51 4.70 2.19
C GLU A 90 -10.14 4.29 2.76
N ASP A 91 -9.79 4.89 3.88
CA ASP A 91 -8.61 4.53 4.66
C ASP A 91 -8.78 3.13 5.24
N ALA A 92 -7.95 2.19 4.81
CA ALA A 92 -7.92 0.86 5.37
C ALA A 92 -7.02 0.81 6.60
N GLN A 93 -7.45 0.08 7.62
CA GLN A 93 -6.73 -0.05 8.88
C GLN A 93 -6.67 -1.52 9.33
N ILE A 94 -5.73 -1.84 10.21
CA ILE A 94 -5.69 -3.13 10.89
C ILE A 94 -6.97 -3.29 11.73
N HIS A 95 -7.64 -4.42 11.56
CA HIS A 95 -8.82 -4.76 12.37
C HIS A 95 -8.40 -5.41 13.69
N PHE A 96 -8.36 -4.61 14.74
CA PHE A 96 -8.07 -5.13 16.07
C PHE A 96 -9.28 -5.79 16.71
N LYS A 97 -9.08 -6.94 17.34
CA LYS A 97 -10.12 -7.55 18.19
C LYS A 97 -10.51 -6.60 19.33
N LYS A 98 -11.79 -6.51 19.59
CA LYS A 98 -12.32 -5.74 20.74
C LYS A 98 -11.92 -6.37 22.08
N GLN A 99 -11.80 -7.68 22.11
CA GLN A 99 -11.37 -8.46 23.27
C GLN A 99 -10.38 -9.55 22.83
N GLY A 100 -9.34 -9.73 23.63
CA GLY A 100 -8.29 -10.69 23.33
C GLY A 100 -7.17 -10.14 22.46
N MET A 101 -6.31 -11.03 22.04
CA MET A 101 -5.09 -10.75 21.29
C MET A 101 -5.36 -10.79 19.78
N THR A 102 -4.91 -9.78 19.07
CA THR A 102 -4.90 -9.75 17.61
C THR A 102 -3.63 -10.40 17.08
N THR A 103 -3.75 -11.12 15.97
CA THR A 103 -2.64 -11.81 15.32
C THR A 103 -2.47 -11.35 13.88
N ILE A 104 -1.26 -11.01 13.50
CA ILE A 104 -0.87 -10.60 12.15
C ILE A 104 0.17 -11.58 11.62
N MET A 105 -0.04 -12.10 10.43
CA MET A 105 0.93 -12.90 9.71
C MET A 105 1.50 -12.10 8.54
N MET A 106 2.81 -11.82 8.58
CA MET A 106 3.51 -11.10 7.52
C MET A 106 3.99 -12.08 6.47
N VAL A 107 3.58 -11.91 5.23
CA VAL A 107 3.93 -12.78 4.09
C VAL A 107 4.55 -11.96 2.95
N GLY A 108 5.20 -12.64 2.01
CA GLY A 108 5.80 -12.00 0.83
C GLY A 108 7.10 -12.67 0.38
N LEU A 109 7.61 -12.27 -0.77
CA LEU A 109 8.85 -12.80 -1.32
C LEU A 109 10.09 -12.32 -0.56
N GLN A 110 11.20 -12.98 -0.78
CA GLN A 110 12.50 -12.58 -0.22
C GLN A 110 12.90 -11.21 -0.77
N GLY A 111 13.43 -10.36 0.10
CA GLY A 111 13.88 -9.02 -0.30
C GLY A 111 12.78 -7.96 -0.36
N THR A 112 11.50 -8.31 -0.16
CA THR A 112 10.39 -7.34 -0.10
C THR A 112 10.32 -6.55 1.21
N GLY A 113 11.23 -6.80 2.16
CA GLY A 113 11.30 -6.04 3.41
C GLY A 113 10.35 -6.49 4.51
N LYS A 114 9.90 -7.77 4.53
CA LYS A 114 9.01 -8.32 5.56
C LYS A 114 9.48 -8.05 6.98
N THR A 115 10.69 -8.46 7.31
CA THR A 115 11.27 -8.32 8.66
C THR A 115 11.31 -6.86 9.11
N THR A 116 11.74 -5.97 8.22
CA THR A 116 11.75 -4.53 8.50
C THR A 116 10.32 -3.97 8.63
N ALA A 117 9.40 -4.39 7.76
CA ALA A 117 8.00 -3.97 7.84
C ALA A 117 7.33 -4.49 9.12
N SER A 118 7.62 -5.73 9.54
CA SER A 118 7.14 -6.29 10.83
C SER A 118 7.56 -5.41 12.01
N ALA A 119 8.83 -5.00 12.05
CA ALA A 119 9.34 -4.10 13.10
C ALA A 119 8.70 -2.70 13.02
N LYS A 120 8.56 -2.12 11.83
CA LYS A 120 7.93 -0.80 11.63
C LYS A 120 6.47 -0.80 12.08
N ILE A 121 5.70 -1.83 11.70
CA ILE A 121 4.29 -1.99 12.13
C ILE A 121 4.23 -2.20 13.65
N ALA A 122 5.13 -2.99 14.22
CA ALA A 122 5.21 -3.19 15.66
C ALA A 122 5.45 -1.87 16.40
N LYS A 123 6.41 -1.06 15.93
CA LYS A 123 6.67 0.28 16.47
C LYS A 123 5.45 1.18 16.37
N TYR A 124 4.84 1.25 15.18
CA TYR A 124 3.62 2.04 14.96
C TYR A 124 2.50 1.65 15.93
N CYS A 125 2.23 0.35 16.05
CA CYS A 125 1.19 -0.16 16.96
C CYS A 125 1.52 0.10 18.43
N ASN A 126 2.78 -0.04 18.82
CA ASN A 126 3.23 0.21 20.21
C ASN A 126 3.16 1.71 20.55
N GLU A 127 3.73 2.58 19.72
CA GLU A 127 3.85 4.02 20.02
C GLU A 127 2.58 4.81 19.74
N LYS A 128 1.91 4.56 18.61
CA LYS A 128 0.73 5.33 18.17
C LYS A 128 -0.56 4.75 18.74
N LEU A 129 -0.69 3.41 18.74
CA LEU A 129 -1.93 2.73 19.16
C LEU A 129 -1.85 2.17 20.57
N LYS A 130 -0.71 2.33 21.26
CA LYS A 130 -0.47 1.89 22.66
C LYS A 130 -0.73 0.40 22.87
N LYS A 131 -0.44 -0.43 21.87
CA LYS A 131 -0.57 -1.88 21.94
C LYS A 131 0.69 -2.52 22.54
N ARG A 132 0.51 -3.54 23.39
CA ARG A 132 1.60 -4.39 23.87
C ARG A 132 1.90 -5.43 22.80
N VAL A 133 2.94 -5.19 22.02
CA VAL A 133 3.28 -5.99 20.84
C VAL A 133 4.30 -7.07 21.17
N LEU A 134 4.17 -8.23 20.53
CA LEU A 134 5.18 -9.28 20.44
C LEU A 134 5.52 -9.53 18.98
N LEU A 135 6.79 -9.47 18.63
CA LEU A 135 7.31 -9.95 17.36
C LEU A 135 7.70 -11.42 17.48
N VAL A 136 7.43 -12.23 16.46
CA VAL A 136 7.78 -13.67 16.44
C VAL A 136 8.61 -13.97 15.22
N ALA A 137 9.83 -14.50 15.43
CA ALA A 137 10.74 -14.88 14.35
C ALA A 137 10.39 -16.28 13.82
N CYS A 138 9.63 -16.32 12.73
CA CYS A 138 9.22 -17.55 12.04
C CYS A 138 10.00 -17.78 10.73
N ASP A 139 10.92 -16.91 10.32
CA ASP A 139 11.89 -17.18 9.25
C ASP A 139 13.06 -18.02 9.81
N VAL A 140 12.77 -19.27 10.10
CA VAL A 140 13.73 -20.21 10.70
C VAL A 140 14.73 -20.77 9.71
N VAL A 141 14.46 -20.64 8.41
CA VAL A 141 15.35 -21.12 7.34
C VAL A 141 16.59 -20.24 7.23
N ARG A 142 16.49 -18.98 7.63
CA ARG A 142 17.59 -18.01 7.57
C ARG A 142 17.95 -17.51 8.98
N PRO A 143 18.98 -18.04 9.63
CA PRO A 143 19.39 -17.63 10.96
C PRO A 143 19.63 -16.11 11.09
N ALA A 144 20.19 -15.49 10.04
CA ALA A 144 20.39 -14.04 9.98
C ALA A 144 19.08 -13.23 10.05
N ALA A 145 17.95 -13.78 9.59
CA ALA A 145 16.65 -13.09 9.70
C ALA A 145 16.16 -13.04 11.16
N ILE A 146 16.41 -14.10 11.94
CA ILE A 146 16.12 -14.12 13.38
C ILE A 146 16.92 -13.04 14.09
N GLU A 147 18.23 -12.97 13.83
CA GLU A 147 19.13 -11.97 14.43
C GLU A 147 18.74 -10.55 14.03
N GLN A 148 18.36 -10.36 12.77
CA GLN A 148 17.88 -9.08 12.26
C GLN A 148 16.61 -8.64 13.01
N LEU A 149 15.61 -9.51 13.15
CA LEU A 149 14.38 -9.17 13.87
C LEU A 149 14.65 -8.86 15.35
N GLN A 150 15.54 -9.62 16.00
CA GLN A 150 15.95 -9.35 17.37
C GLN A 150 16.65 -8.00 17.53
N THR A 151 17.50 -7.63 16.58
CA THR A 151 18.19 -6.33 16.57
C THR A 151 17.18 -5.19 16.41
N LEU A 152 16.28 -5.29 15.44
CA LEU A 152 15.20 -4.32 15.23
C LEU A 152 14.28 -4.24 16.46
N GLY A 153 13.92 -5.38 17.06
CA GLY A 153 13.09 -5.40 18.27
C GLY A 153 13.73 -4.63 19.44
N LYS A 154 15.04 -4.77 19.62
CA LYS A 154 15.79 -4.00 20.64
C LYS A 154 15.79 -2.50 20.32
N GLU A 155 16.01 -2.13 19.06
CA GLU A 155 16.01 -0.74 18.61
C GLU A 155 14.67 -0.04 18.90
N ILE A 156 13.56 -0.72 18.65
CA ILE A 156 12.20 -0.18 18.83
C ILE A 156 11.59 -0.47 20.22
N ASN A 157 12.36 -1.10 21.11
CA ASN A 157 11.91 -1.52 22.44
C ASN A 157 10.64 -2.42 22.42
N VAL A 158 10.61 -3.36 21.48
CA VAL A 158 9.56 -4.38 21.33
C VAL A 158 10.17 -5.76 21.52
N GLU A 159 9.50 -6.59 22.32
CA GLU A 159 9.93 -7.96 22.62
C GLU A 159 9.85 -8.85 21.39
N VAL A 160 10.89 -9.69 21.18
CA VAL A 160 10.96 -10.66 20.10
C VAL A 160 11.03 -12.07 20.68
N PHE A 161 10.10 -12.92 20.26
CA PHE A 161 10.10 -14.33 20.60
C PHE A 161 10.75 -15.15 19.48
N SER A 162 11.64 -16.08 19.86
CA SER A 162 12.29 -17.01 18.95
C SER A 162 12.66 -18.29 19.68
N LEU A 163 12.58 -19.42 18.99
CA LEU A 163 13.08 -20.72 19.45
C LEU A 163 14.37 -21.14 18.72
N GLY A 164 14.93 -20.24 17.91
CA GLY A 164 16.10 -20.55 17.10
C GLY A 164 15.76 -21.27 15.77
N PRO A 165 16.78 -21.55 14.96
CA PRO A 165 16.58 -22.13 13.62
C PRO A 165 16.27 -23.64 13.63
N GLU A 166 16.47 -24.33 14.75
CA GLU A 166 16.26 -25.78 14.85
C GLU A 166 14.78 -26.16 15.05
N VAL A 167 13.91 -25.20 15.34
CA VAL A 167 12.48 -25.40 15.57
C VAL A 167 11.69 -24.85 14.39
N ASN A 168 10.77 -25.62 13.84
CA ASN A 168 9.98 -25.17 12.69
C ASN A 168 9.06 -23.98 13.02
N ALA A 169 8.61 -23.29 11.99
CA ALA A 169 7.83 -22.05 12.10
C ALA A 169 6.49 -22.26 12.83
N VAL A 170 5.78 -23.38 12.57
CA VAL A 170 4.47 -23.67 13.21
C VAL A 170 4.63 -23.91 14.70
N GLU A 171 5.64 -24.65 15.13
CA GLU A 171 5.91 -24.91 16.55
C GLU A 171 6.37 -23.62 17.27
N THR A 172 7.18 -22.80 16.59
CA THR A 172 7.57 -21.48 17.09
C THR A 172 6.34 -20.59 17.29
N ALA A 173 5.44 -20.55 16.30
CA ALA A 173 4.19 -19.79 16.39
C ALA A 173 3.30 -20.29 17.53
N ARG A 174 3.18 -21.62 17.70
CA ARG A 174 2.40 -22.22 18.80
C ARG A 174 2.87 -21.75 20.16
N LYS A 175 4.15 -21.89 20.43
CA LYS A 175 4.73 -21.48 21.73
C LYS A 175 4.70 -19.96 21.92
N ALA A 176 4.81 -19.20 20.83
CA ALA A 176 4.69 -17.75 20.88
C ALA A 176 3.29 -17.28 21.29
N LEU A 177 2.23 -17.97 20.84
CA LEU A 177 0.85 -17.65 21.24
C LEU A 177 0.63 -17.90 22.75
N ASP A 178 1.14 -19.00 23.29
CA ASP A 178 1.07 -19.27 24.72
C ASP A 178 1.86 -18.22 25.52
N TYR A 179 3.09 -17.95 25.10
CA TYR A 179 3.94 -16.90 25.69
C TYR A 179 3.27 -15.52 25.67
N ALA A 180 2.63 -15.16 24.55
CA ALA A 180 1.94 -13.89 24.40
C ALA A 180 0.73 -13.76 25.34
N LYS A 181 -0.02 -14.84 25.55
CA LYS A 181 -1.14 -14.90 26.50
C LYS A 181 -0.65 -14.69 27.93
N ASP A 182 0.41 -15.38 28.34
CA ASP A 182 0.99 -15.27 29.68
C ASP A 182 1.51 -13.86 29.95
N ARG A 183 2.03 -13.18 28.92
CA ARG A 183 2.52 -11.80 28.98
C ARG A 183 1.45 -10.75 28.67
N GLN A 184 0.20 -11.17 28.51
CA GLN A 184 -0.94 -10.28 28.23
C GLN A 184 -0.68 -9.34 27.05
N LYS A 185 -0.10 -9.86 25.95
CA LYS A 185 0.11 -9.10 24.73
C LYS A 185 -1.22 -8.81 24.04
N ASP A 186 -1.31 -7.63 23.42
CA ASP A 186 -2.50 -7.20 22.68
C ASP A 186 -2.38 -7.55 21.19
N LEU A 187 -1.15 -7.65 20.70
CA LEU A 187 -0.82 -7.89 19.30
C LEU A 187 0.38 -8.82 19.17
N VAL A 188 0.27 -9.81 18.30
CA VAL A 188 1.39 -10.68 17.89
C VAL A 188 1.58 -10.57 16.39
N ILE A 189 2.81 -10.31 15.95
CA ILE A 189 3.19 -10.22 14.55
C ILE A 189 4.18 -11.34 14.24
N PHE A 190 3.78 -12.25 13.35
CA PHE A 190 4.62 -13.35 12.87
C PHE A 190 5.39 -12.92 11.61
N ASP A 191 6.70 -12.82 11.72
CA ASP A 191 7.61 -12.59 10.59
C ASP A 191 7.95 -13.92 9.95
N THR A 192 7.31 -14.26 8.82
CA THR A 192 7.45 -15.56 8.17
C THR A 192 8.60 -15.60 7.17
N ALA A 193 8.99 -16.80 6.78
CA ALA A 193 9.98 -17.00 5.72
C ALA A 193 9.52 -16.39 4.39
N GLY A 194 10.47 -16.02 3.55
CA GLY A 194 10.24 -15.66 2.16
C GLY A 194 11.25 -16.37 1.25
N ARG A 195 10.81 -16.71 0.05
CA ARG A 195 11.66 -17.26 -1.00
C ARG A 195 11.75 -16.32 -2.17
N LEU A 196 12.69 -16.55 -3.07
CA LEU A 196 12.88 -15.72 -4.26
C LEU A 196 11.68 -15.80 -5.21
N HIS A 197 10.99 -16.92 -5.23
CA HIS A 197 9.81 -17.17 -6.05
C HIS A 197 8.72 -17.83 -5.23
N ILE A 198 7.48 -17.72 -5.69
CA ILE A 198 6.35 -18.48 -5.16
C ILE A 198 6.55 -19.92 -5.61
N ASP A 199 6.80 -20.82 -4.66
CA ASP A 199 6.87 -22.25 -4.88
C ASP A 199 5.90 -22.98 -3.95
N GLU A 200 5.62 -24.24 -4.26
CA GLU A 200 4.70 -25.09 -3.53
C GLU A 200 5.10 -25.24 -2.05
N ALA A 201 6.40 -25.35 -1.77
CA ALA A 201 6.90 -25.51 -0.42
C ALA A 201 6.71 -24.26 0.45
N LEU A 202 6.90 -23.06 -0.10
CA LEU A 202 6.61 -21.81 0.60
C LEU A 202 5.11 -21.70 0.91
N MET A 203 4.28 -21.96 -0.09
CA MET A 203 2.83 -21.83 0.07
C MET A 203 2.26 -22.85 1.03
N GLN A 204 2.81 -24.06 1.05
CA GLN A 204 2.43 -25.09 2.02
C GLN A 204 2.81 -24.67 3.44
N GLU A 205 4.02 -24.18 3.68
CA GLU A 205 4.47 -23.71 4.99
C GLU A 205 3.58 -22.56 5.50
N LEU A 206 3.30 -21.58 4.63
CA LEU A 206 2.44 -20.45 4.99
C LEU A 206 0.98 -20.88 5.24
N SER A 207 0.48 -21.85 4.48
CA SER A 207 -0.85 -22.44 4.65
C SER A 207 -0.97 -23.20 5.96
N ASP A 208 0.06 -23.98 6.33
CA ASP A 208 0.13 -24.69 7.60
C ASP A 208 0.16 -23.71 8.78
N MET A 209 0.97 -22.66 8.69
CA MET A 209 0.97 -21.59 9.69
C MET A 209 -0.39 -20.90 9.79
N LYS A 210 -1.01 -20.53 8.67
CA LYS A 210 -2.34 -19.92 8.64
C LYS A 210 -3.39 -20.82 9.31
N SER A 211 -3.38 -22.09 8.97
CA SER A 211 -4.33 -23.07 9.51
C SER A 211 -4.19 -23.22 11.03
N PHE A 212 -2.97 -23.17 11.54
CA PHE A 212 -2.69 -23.26 12.96
C PHE A 212 -2.95 -21.96 13.70
N VAL A 213 -2.38 -20.84 13.24
CA VAL A 213 -2.46 -19.53 13.92
C VAL A 213 -3.86 -18.92 13.79
N GLN A 214 -4.56 -19.18 12.69
CA GLN A 214 -5.82 -18.52 12.31
C GLN A 214 -5.70 -16.99 12.47
N PRO A 215 -4.76 -16.36 11.73
CA PRO A 215 -4.45 -14.96 11.92
C PRO A 215 -5.66 -14.06 11.61
N ASP A 216 -5.78 -12.97 12.36
CA ASP A 216 -6.82 -11.97 12.13
C ASP A 216 -6.52 -11.17 10.86
N GLU A 217 -5.22 -10.94 10.62
CA GLU A 217 -4.73 -10.25 9.43
C GLU A 217 -3.59 -11.04 8.78
N ILE A 218 -3.60 -11.10 7.45
CA ILE A 218 -2.48 -11.59 6.63
C ILE A 218 -2.03 -10.44 5.77
N LEU A 219 -0.86 -9.87 6.08
CA LEU A 219 -0.33 -8.71 5.39
C LEU A 219 0.78 -9.12 4.42
N LEU A 220 0.57 -8.85 3.14
CA LEU A 220 1.55 -9.10 2.10
C LEU A 220 2.47 -7.88 1.92
N THR A 221 3.77 -8.08 2.09
CA THR A 221 4.77 -7.07 1.73
C THR A 221 5.12 -7.19 0.26
N VAL A 222 5.05 -6.06 -0.44
CA VAL A 222 5.42 -5.94 -1.86
C VAL A 222 6.42 -4.80 -2.05
N ASP A 223 7.36 -5.00 -2.95
CA ASP A 223 8.40 -4.01 -3.27
C ASP A 223 7.88 -3.12 -4.41
N ALA A 224 7.73 -1.81 -4.14
CA ALA A 224 7.25 -0.84 -5.12
C ALA A 224 8.10 -0.80 -6.40
N MET A 225 9.39 -1.11 -6.30
CA MET A 225 10.33 -1.06 -7.44
C MET A 225 10.13 -2.20 -8.44
N THR A 226 9.38 -3.24 -8.10
CA THR A 226 9.12 -4.39 -9.01
C THR A 226 8.05 -4.11 -10.08
N GLY A 227 7.42 -2.93 -10.05
CA GLY A 227 6.46 -2.51 -11.08
C GLY A 227 5.24 -3.45 -11.17
N GLN A 228 4.94 -3.93 -12.38
CA GLN A 228 3.77 -4.80 -12.63
C GLN A 228 3.83 -6.17 -11.95
N ASP A 229 5.01 -6.67 -11.59
CA ASP A 229 5.16 -7.96 -10.92
C ASP A 229 4.43 -8.01 -9.57
N ILE A 230 4.25 -6.84 -8.92
CA ILE A 230 3.44 -6.71 -7.70
C ILE A 230 2.05 -7.33 -7.90
N VAL A 231 1.43 -7.08 -9.03
CA VAL A 231 0.05 -7.53 -9.31
C VAL A 231 -0.02 -9.04 -9.36
N THR A 232 0.93 -9.68 -10.06
CA THR A 232 0.99 -11.15 -10.17
C THR A 232 1.22 -11.78 -8.82
N VAL A 233 2.23 -11.29 -8.09
CA VAL A 233 2.56 -11.78 -6.74
C VAL A 233 1.36 -11.62 -5.79
N ALA A 234 0.71 -10.46 -5.79
CA ALA A 234 -0.44 -10.21 -4.92
C ALA A 234 -1.64 -11.10 -5.26
N LYS A 235 -1.89 -11.38 -6.55
CA LYS A 235 -2.93 -12.33 -6.97
C LYS A 235 -2.65 -13.73 -6.45
N ASP A 236 -1.45 -14.24 -6.68
CA ASP A 236 -1.07 -15.60 -6.28
C ASP A 236 -1.16 -15.80 -4.76
N PHE A 237 -0.66 -14.84 -3.98
CA PHE A 237 -0.80 -14.88 -2.52
C PHE A 237 -2.26 -14.75 -2.07
N ASN A 238 -3.05 -13.90 -2.74
CA ASN A 238 -4.45 -13.71 -2.37
C ASN A 238 -5.30 -14.97 -2.66
N GLU A 239 -5.08 -15.62 -3.79
CA GLU A 239 -5.80 -16.85 -4.16
C GLU A 239 -5.54 -17.99 -3.16
N GLN A 240 -4.31 -18.10 -2.63
CA GLN A 240 -3.94 -19.20 -1.74
C GLN A 240 -4.13 -18.88 -0.25
N LEU A 241 -3.89 -17.63 0.15
CA LEU A 241 -3.90 -17.25 1.57
C LEU A 241 -5.04 -16.31 1.95
N ALA A 242 -5.79 -15.75 1.00
CA ALA A 242 -6.80 -14.73 1.26
C ALA A 242 -6.19 -13.58 2.09
N ILE A 243 -5.22 -12.87 1.53
CA ILE A 243 -4.54 -11.75 2.19
C ILE A 243 -5.54 -10.63 2.51
N THR A 244 -5.38 -9.99 3.66
CA THR A 244 -6.30 -8.95 4.15
C THR A 244 -5.79 -7.54 3.88
N GLY A 245 -4.49 -7.37 3.61
CA GLY A 245 -3.91 -6.08 3.33
C GLY A 245 -2.53 -6.15 2.72
N LEU A 246 -2.13 -5.04 2.10
CA LEU A 246 -0.82 -4.85 1.48
C LEU A 246 0.02 -3.87 2.29
N VAL A 247 1.32 -4.14 2.36
CA VAL A 247 2.35 -3.23 2.86
C VAL A 247 3.32 -2.97 1.71
N VAL A 248 3.27 -1.77 1.15
CA VAL A 248 4.12 -1.39 0.02
C VAL A 248 5.43 -0.81 0.57
N THR A 249 6.54 -1.45 0.24
CA THR A 249 7.87 -1.07 0.72
C THR A 249 8.69 -0.40 -0.39
N LYS A 250 9.76 0.29 -0.02
CA LYS A 250 10.72 0.94 -0.93
C LYS A 250 10.07 1.95 -1.89
N LEU A 251 9.02 2.60 -1.43
CA LEU A 251 8.29 3.57 -2.25
C LEU A 251 9.15 4.79 -2.60
N ASP A 252 10.14 5.13 -1.79
CA ASP A 252 11.14 6.17 -2.03
C ASP A 252 12.00 5.92 -3.27
N GLY A 253 12.21 4.65 -3.65
CA GLY A 253 12.91 4.23 -4.86
C GLY A 253 12.04 4.17 -6.12
N ASP A 254 10.71 4.23 -5.97
CA ASP A 254 9.79 4.13 -7.10
C ASP A 254 9.37 5.53 -7.62
N ALA A 255 10.01 5.97 -8.68
CA ALA A 255 9.65 7.22 -9.35
C ALA A 255 8.42 7.10 -10.26
N ARG A 256 7.98 5.89 -10.59
CA ARG A 256 6.89 5.61 -11.55
C ARG A 256 5.54 5.37 -10.87
N GLY A 257 5.48 4.54 -9.84
CA GLY A 257 4.29 4.29 -9.03
C GLY A 257 3.20 3.41 -9.67
N GLY A 258 3.43 2.86 -10.85
CA GLY A 258 2.41 2.14 -11.59
C GLY A 258 1.96 0.84 -10.93
N GLY A 259 2.86 0.15 -10.24
CA GLY A 259 2.53 -1.06 -9.48
C GLY A 259 1.48 -0.78 -8.40
N LEU A 260 1.66 0.31 -7.64
CA LEU A 260 0.72 0.70 -6.58
C LEU A 260 -0.68 1.03 -7.14
N LEU A 261 -0.76 1.76 -8.25
CA LEU A 261 -2.02 2.10 -8.92
C LEU A 261 -2.75 0.85 -9.43
N SER A 262 -2.00 -0.18 -9.84
CA SER A 262 -2.55 -1.39 -10.44
C SER A 262 -2.99 -2.42 -9.41
N VAL A 263 -2.21 -2.62 -8.34
CA VAL A 263 -2.39 -3.75 -7.42
C VAL A 263 -3.74 -3.73 -6.73
N ARG A 264 -4.17 -2.58 -6.21
CA ARG A 264 -5.47 -2.45 -5.54
C ARG A 264 -6.63 -2.65 -6.51
N SER A 265 -6.56 -2.03 -7.70
CA SER A 265 -7.61 -2.13 -8.71
C SER A 265 -7.82 -3.57 -9.19
N ILE A 266 -6.76 -4.37 -9.29
CA ILE A 266 -6.83 -5.74 -9.81
C ILE A 266 -7.13 -6.76 -8.72
N THR A 267 -6.50 -6.65 -7.55
CA THR A 267 -6.63 -7.65 -6.48
C THR A 267 -7.77 -7.38 -5.52
N GLN A 268 -8.26 -6.15 -5.48
CA GLN A 268 -9.23 -5.64 -4.49
C GLN A 268 -8.73 -5.68 -3.03
N VAL A 269 -7.46 -6.03 -2.81
CA VAL A 269 -6.84 -6.03 -1.49
C VAL A 269 -6.41 -4.61 -1.12
N PRO A 270 -6.79 -4.09 0.05
CA PRO A 270 -6.46 -2.73 0.45
C PRO A 270 -4.98 -2.57 0.77
N VAL A 271 -4.42 -1.40 0.47
CA VAL A 271 -3.11 -0.99 0.98
C VAL A 271 -3.30 -0.40 2.37
N LEU A 272 -2.59 -0.94 3.37
CA LEU A 272 -2.66 -0.46 4.76
C LEU A 272 -1.52 0.48 5.10
N PHE A 273 -0.33 0.16 4.62
CA PHE A 273 0.89 0.91 4.92
C PHE A 273 1.77 1.08 3.71
N VAL A 274 2.52 2.18 3.70
CA VAL A 274 3.62 2.43 2.79
C VAL A 274 4.90 2.73 3.57
N SER A 275 6.03 2.24 3.07
CA SER A 275 7.34 2.49 3.65
C SER A 275 8.18 3.31 2.66
N ASN A 276 8.61 4.49 3.11
CA ASN A 276 9.30 5.50 2.30
C ASN A 276 10.80 5.58 2.59
N GLY A 277 11.39 4.52 3.14
CA GLY A 277 12.82 4.49 3.48
C GLY A 277 13.19 3.30 4.35
N GLU A 278 14.44 3.26 4.79
CA GLU A 278 15.01 2.13 5.55
C GLU A 278 14.82 2.26 7.06
N LYS A 279 14.68 3.48 7.59
CA LYS A 279 14.56 3.72 9.02
C LYS A 279 13.26 3.16 9.57
N VAL A 280 13.28 2.74 10.85
CA VAL A 280 12.11 2.19 11.52
C VAL A 280 10.94 3.18 11.65
N ASP A 281 11.20 4.48 11.49
CA ASP A 281 10.20 5.55 11.47
C ASP A 281 9.59 5.81 10.08
N ASP A 282 10.18 5.25 9.02
CA ASP A 282 9.75 5.49 7.65
C ASP A 282 8.56 4.58 7.27
N LEU A 283 7.51 4.57 8.09
CA LEU A 283 6.23 3.91 7.84
C LEU A 283 5.09 4.90 7.99
N GLU A 284 4.25 4.95 6.99
CA GLU A 284 3.03 5.77 7.00
C GLU A 284 1.81 4.87 6.81
N ALA A 285 0.71 5.16 7.53
CA ALA A 285 -0.59 4.62 7.18
C ALA A 285 -0.97 5.12 5.78
N PHE A 286 -1.56 4.24 4.99
CA PHE A 286 -1.93 4.58 3.62
C PHE A 286 -3.23 5.37 3.60
N HIS A 287 -3.19 6.56 2.99
CA HIS A 287 -4.35 7.42 2.78
C HIS A 287 -4.52 7.66 1.27
N PRO A 288 -5.55 7.09 0.63
CA PRO A 288 -5.76 7.22 -0.81
C PRO A 288 -5.83 8.66 -1.31
N ASP A 289 -6.49 9.55 -0.59
CA ASP A 289 -6.62 10.97 -0.89
C ASP A 289 -5.26 11.69 -0.94
N ARG A 290 -4.46 11.53 0.12
CA ARG A 290 -3.12 12.11 0.20
C ARG A 290 -2.18 11.56 -0.85
N MET A 291 -2.35 10.28 -1.20
CA MET A 291 -1.55 9.65 -2.23
C MET A 291 -1.94 10.15 -3.63
N ALA A 292 -3.23 10.36 -3.89
CA ALA A 292 -3.71 11.01 -5.11
C ALA A 292 -3.17 12.44 -5.25
N ASP A 293 -3.15 13.21 -4.16
CA ASP A 293 -2.52 14.54 -4.10
C ASP A 293 -1.02 14.49 -4.45
N ARG A 294 -0.28 13.52 -3.92
CA ARG A 294 1.16 13.32 -4.24
C ARG A 294 1.36 12.99 -5.71
N ILE A 295 0.53 12.12 -6.28
CA ILE A 295 0.61 11.70 -7.69
C ILE A 295 0.29 12.86 -8.63
N LEU A 296 -0.64 13.73 -8.28
CA LEU A 296 -1.00 14.90 -9.07
C LEU A 296 -0.12 16.15 -8.82
N GLY A 297 0.81 16.06 -7.84
CA GLY A 297 1.80 17.10 -7.61
C GLY A 297 1.21 18.47 -7.32
N CYS A 298 0.51 18.66 -6.21
CA CYS A 298 0.00 19.96 -5.73
C CYS A 298 -0.84 20.79 -6.73
N LEU A 299 -1.36 20.19 -7.81
CA LEU A 299 -2.22 20.91 -8.76
C LEU A 299 -3.49 21.47 -8.11
N LEU A 300 -3.93 20.85 -7.00
CA LEU A 300 -5.10 21.31 -6.24
C LEU A 300 -4.81 22.55 -5.37
N TYR A 301 -3.54 22.82 -5.03
CA TYR A 301 -3.17 24.00 -4.23
C TYR A 301 -3.22 25.33 -5.01
N THR A 302 -3.37 25.30 -6.33
CA THR A 302 -3.59 26.51 -7.13
C THR A 302 -5.06 26.85 -7.30
N SER A 303 -5.98 26.04 -6.78
CA SER A 303 -7.41 26.32 -6.69
C SER A 303 -7.70 27.05 -5.38
N PRO A 304 -8.40 28.21 -5.37
CA PRO A 304 -8.83 28.83 -4.14
C PRO A 304 -9.73 27.84 -3.37
N SER A 305 -9.37 27.60 -2.12
CA SER A 305 -10.13 26.76 -1.20
C SER A 305 -11.57 27.28 -1.08
N PRO A 306 -12.59 26.45 -0.86
CA PRO A 306 -13.94 26.89 -0.51
C PRO A 306 -13.97 27.86 0.71
N ARG A 307 -12.92 27.85 1.55
CA ARG A 307 -12.74 28.79 2.65
C ARG A 307 -12.37 30.18 2.19
N ASP A 308 -11.75 30.35 1.02
CA ASP A 308 -11.35 31.63 0.48
C ASP A 308 -12.57 32.40 -0.08
N TYR A 309 -13.65 31.70 -0.45
CA TYR A 309 -14.92 32.27 -0.83
C TYR A 309 -15.79 32.74 0.37
N ALA A 310 -15.54 32.18 1.57
CA ALA A 310 -16.27 32.59 2.78
C ALA A 310 -15.70 33.85 3.44
N ALA A 311 -14.46 34.23 3.12
CA ALA A 311 -13.79 35.42 3.70
C ALA A 311 -14.00 36.70 2.88
N SER A 312 -14.70 36.64 1.73
CA SER A 312 -14.97 37.77 0.86
C SER A 312 -16.45 38.24 0.86
N ARG A 313 -17.19 37.88 1.93
CA ARG A 313 -18.54 38.43 2.20
C ARG A 313 -18.59 39.17 3.52
#